data_e8890c0195e01db2f712916fc8d7adec
#
_entry.id   e8890c0195e01db2f712916fc8d7adec
#
_cell.length_a   1.000
_cell.length_b   1.000
_cell.length_c   1.000
_cell.angle_alpha   90.00
_cell.angle_beta   90.00
_cell.angle_gamma   90.00
#
_symmetry.space_group_name_H-M   'P 1'
#
loop_
_entity.id
_entity.type
_entity.pdbx_description
1 polymer ?
#
loop_
_entity_poly.entity_id
_entity_poly.type
_entity_poly.pdbx_seq_one_letter_code
_entity_poly.pdbx_strand_id
1 'polypeptide(L)'
;MSDKHAEDRINILMVDDSATNLLALESILRAPDRNLIRAGSGEDALRYLLDNDAAVVLLDVYMPGIDGLQTAELIRGRDKSRDIPIIFLTANTTGNAHLSRGYSLGAVDYIVKPIDPAILRSKVNVFVELFKKTREVRRQAQLLEQQNEEIKSANLERLRMLIDLGHELAAEH
;
A
#
# COMPACT_ATOMS: atom_id res chain seq x y z
N MET A 1 10.50 18.19 17.70
CA MET A 1 10.72 16.73 17.77
C MET A 1 9.45 15.90 17.45
N SER A 2 8.59 16.37 16.55
CA SER A 2 7.24 15.78 16.37
C SER A 2 6.92 15.19 14.99
N ASP A 3 7.83 15.23 13.99
CA ASP A 3 7.47 14.85 12.63
C ASP A 3 7.93 13.45 12.17
N LYS A 4 8.87 12.82 12.84
CA LYS A 4 9.35 11.47 12.44
C LYS A 4 8.33 10.34 12.65
N HIS A 5 7.34 10.53 13.55
CA HIS A 5 6.32 9.51 13.80
C HIS A 5 5.10 9.59 12.87
N ALA A 6 4.94 10.68 12.13
CA ALA A 6 3.82 10.81 11.18
C ALA A 6 4.08 10.07 9.87
N GLU A 7 5.33 10.02 9.42
CA GLU A 7 5.74 9.30 8.19
C GLU A 7 5.75 7.77 8.34
N ASP A 8 5.81 7.25 9.56
CA ASP A 8 5.82 5.80 9.83
C ASP A 8 4.41 5.18 9.90
N ARG A 9 3.37 6.02 9.94
CA ARG A 9 1.99 5.51 10.02
C ARG A 9 1.54 4.91 8.70
N ILE A 10 0.66 3.94 8.79
CA ILE A 10 0.15 3.19 7.66
C ILE A 10 -1.21 3.73 7.24
N ASN A 11 -1.35 4.05 5.97
CA ASN A 11 -2.59 4.59 5.42
C ASN A 11 -3.61 3.47 5.17
N ILE A 12 -4.83 3.68 5.67
CA ILE A 12 -6.01 2.90 5.34
C ILE A 12 -6.98 3.85 4.65
N LEU A 13 -7.32 3.56 3.41
CA LEU A 13 -8.25 4.37 2.63
C LEU A 13 -9.68 3.82 2.79
N MET A 14 -10.57 4.64 3.28
CA MET A 14 -11.98 4.32 3.49
C MET A 14 -12.83 5.13 2.51
N VAL A 15 -13.59 4.45 1.66
CA VAL A 15 -14.35 5.05 0.56
C VAL A 15 -15.83 4.73 0.73
N ASP A 16 -16.62 5.73 1.04
CA ASP A 16 -18.07 5.64 1.21
C ASP A 16 -18.67 7.05 1.04
N ASP A 17 -19.78 7.18 0.36
CA ASP A 17 -20.46 8.47 0.16
C ASP A 17 -21.20 8.97 1.40
N SER A 18 -21.38 8.11 2.40
CA SER A 18 -21.97 8.45 3.70
C SER A 18 -20.91 8.86 4.72
N ALA A 19 -20.92 10.13 5.15
CA ALA A 19 -20.05 10.62 6.21
C ALA A 19 -20.24 9.84 7.53
N THR A 20 -21.45 9.39 7.83
CA THR A 20 -21.76 8.58 9.00
C THR A 20 -21.09 7.20 8.92
N ASN A 21 -21.10 6.56 7.77
CA ASN A 21 -20.41 5.28 7.56
C ASN A 21 -18.89 5.44 7.72
N LEU A 22 -18.31 6.50 7.14
CA LEU A 22 -16.88 6.79 7.29
C LEU A 22 -16.50 7.03 8.76
N LEU A 23 -17.33 7.74 9.51
CA LEU A 23 -17.11 7.95 10.95
C LEU A 23 -17.16 6.64 11.73
N ALA A 24 -18.10 5.76 11.40
CA ALA A 24 -18.22 4.44 12.03
C ALA A 24 -16.99 3.56 11.74
N LEU A 25 -16.53 3.51 10.49
CA LEU A 25 -15.31 2.80 10.11
C LEU A 25 -14.10 3.32 10.86
N GLU A 26 -13.96 4.65 10.93
CA GLU A 26 -12.86 5.29 11.64
C GLU A 26 -12.85 4.94 13.12
N SER A 27 -14.00 4.95 13.78
CA SER A 27 -14.10 4.61 15.21
C SER A 27 -13.71 3.16 15.49
N ILE A 28 -14.02 2.25 14.57
CA ILE A 28 -13.65 0.82 14.68
C ILE A 28 -12.15 0.61 14.47
N LEU A 29 -11.54 1.32 13.51
CA LEU A 29 -10.19 1.07 13.04
C LEU A 29 -9.12 1.92 13.71
N ARG A 30 -9.49 2.86 14.56
CA ARG A 30 -8.56 3.78 15.20
C ARG A 30 -7.47 3.05 15.97
N ALA A 31 -6.22 3.34 15.63
CA ALA A 31 -5.04 2.83 16.31
C ALA A 31 -3.85 3.80 16.09
N PRO A 32 -2.82 3.77 16.97
CA PRO A 32 -1.71 4.74 16.88
C PRO A 32 -0.81 4.55 15.65
N ASP A 33 -0.79 3.36 15.06
CA ASP A 33 0.12 2.98 13.97
C ASP A 33 -0.44 3.29 12.57
N ARG A 34 -1.62 3.94 12.46
CA ARG A 34 -2.30 4.12 11.18
C ARG A 34 -2.92 5.49 10.99
N ASN A 35 -2.97 5.90 9.74
CA ASN A 35 -3.74 7.04 9.27
C ASN A 35 -5.03 6.53 8.61
N LEU A 36 -6.17 7.01 9.06
CA LEU A 36 -7.47 6.69 8.49
C LEU A 36 -7.87 7.80 7.52
N ILE A 37 -7.84 7.50 6.23
CA ILE A 37 -8.07 8.45 5.15
C ILE A 37 -9.49 8.28 4.65
N ARG A 38 -10.26 9.37 4.65
CA ARG A 38 -11.65 9.40 4.18
C ARG A 38 -11.71 9.85 2.73
N ALA A 39 -12.45 9.13 1.92
CA ALA A 39 -12.84 9.53 0.57
C ALA A 39 -14.36 9.41 0.43
N GLY A 40 -15.02 10.48 0.06
CA GLY A 40 -16.48 10.54 -0.08
C GLY A 40 -16.99 10.06 -1.44
N SER A 41 -16.09 9.65 -2.34
CA SER A 41 -16.40 9.19 -3.67
C SER A 41 -15.28 8.33 -4.25
N GLY A 42 -15.57 7.60 -5.33
CA GLY A 42 -14.54 6.87 -6.06
C GLY A 42 -13.50 7.80 -6.68
N GLU A 43 -13.92 8.98 -7.17
CA GLU A 43 -13.02 9.99 -7.71
C GLU A 43 -12.04 10.53 -6.67
N ASP A 44 -12.51 10.78 -5.46
CA ASP A 44 -11.65 11.23 -4.35
C ASP A 44 -10.63 10.15 -3.95
N ALA A 45 -11.06 8.90 -3.92
CA ALA A 45 -10.16 7.77 -3.69
C ALA A 45 -9.06 7.68 -4.75
N LEU A 46 -9.43 7.77 -6.02
CA LEU A 46 -8.49 7.75 -7.15
C LEU A 46 -7.52 8.92 -7.13
N ARG A 47 -7.98 10.11 -6.73
CA ARG A 47 -7.14 11.30 -6.57
C ARG A 47 -6.12 11.11 -5.45
N TYR A 48 -6.55 10.59 -4.30
CA TYR A 48 -5.66 10.30 -3.19
C TYR A 48 -4.55 9.31 -3.60
N LEU A 49 -4.89 8.25 -4.32
CA LEU A 49 -3.95 7.21 -4.76
C LEU A 49 -3.00 7.64 -5.90
N LEU A 50 -3.13 8.86 -6.43
CA LEU A 50 -2.13 9.40 -7.36
C LEU A 50 -0.78 9.61 -6.68
N ASP A 51 -0.80 10.13 -5.47
CA ASP A 51 0.41 10.55 -4.74
C ASP A 51 0.70 9.72 -3.49
N ASN A 52 -0.27 8.94 -3.03
CA ASN A 52 -0.18 8.18 -1.78
C ASN A 52 -0.40 6.69 -1.99
N ASP A 53 0.18 5.89 -1.12
CA ASP A 53 -0.11 4.47 -0.98
C ASP A 53 -1.14 4.19 0.12
N ALA A 54 -1.59 2.96 0.19
CA ALA A 54 -2.44 2.45 1.27
C ALA A 54 -2.18 0.96 1.50
N ALA A 55 -2.26 0.52 2.73
CA ALA A 55 -2.16 -0.90 3.07
C ALA A 55 -3.40 -1.68 2.62
N VAL A 56 -4.55 -1.03 2.61
CA VAL A 56 -5.84 -1.57 2.18
C VAL A 56 -6.80 -0.45 1.84
N VAL A 57 -7.68 -0.70 0.87
CA VAL A 57 -8.83 0.15 0.52
C VAL A 57 -10.10 -0.55 0.97
N LEU A 58 -10.87 0.11 1.82
CA LEU A 58 -12.23 -0.29 2.18
C LEU A 58 -13.18 0.47 1.27
N LEU A 59 -13.93 -0.22 0.45
CA LEU A 59 -14.64 0.38 -0.67
C LEU A 59 -16.11 -0.03 -0.68
N ASP A 60 -17.01 0.92 -0.44
CA ASP A 60 -18.44 0.70 -0.61
C ASP A 60 -18.76 0.38 -2.07
N VAL A 61 -19.58 -0.63 -2.28
CA VAL A 61 -19.99 -1.04 -3.64
C VAL A 61 -20.95 -0.04 -4.25
N TYR A 62 -21.88 0.50 -3.47
CA TYR A 62 -22.95 1.38 -3.96
C TYR A 62 -22.68 2.84 -3.63
N MET A 63 -22.22 3.59 -4.61
CA MET A 63 -21.98 5.03 -4.49
C MET A 63 -22.51 5.75 -5.73
N PRO A 64 -22.96 7.02 -5.60
CA PRO A 64 -23.31 7.84 -6.77
C PRO A 64 -22.06 8.19 -7.59
N GLY A 65 -22.25 8.43 -8.88
CA GLY A 65 -21.14 8.63 -9.82
C GLY A 65 -20.53 7.31 -10.24
N ILE A 66 -19.22 7.17 -10.14
CA ILE A 66 -18.59 5.85 -10.29
C ILE A 66 -18.83 5.01 -9.03
N ASP A 67 -19.33 3.79 -9.24
CA ASP A 67 -19.57 2.87 -8.14
C ASP A 67 -18.27 2.21 -7.62
N GLY A 68 -18.39 1.40 -6.58
CA GLY A 68 -17.24 0.72 -6.00
C GLY A 68 -16.53 -0.24 -6.96
N LEU A 69 -17.27 -0.93 -7.83
CA LEU A 69 -16.67 -1.85 -8.80
C LEU A 69 -15.89 -1.10 -9.88
N GLN A 70 -16.47 -0.01 -10.41
CA GLN A 70 -15.80 0.86 -11.38
C GLN A 70 -14.55 1.51 -10.75
N THR A 71 -14.65 1.95 -9.51
CA THR A 71 -13.51 2.49 -8.76
C THR A 71 -12.39 1.45 -8.64
N ALA A 72 -12.72 0.21 -8.30
CA ALA A 72 -11.74 -0.88 -8.21
C ALA A 72 -11.08 -1.18 -9.56
N GLU A 73 -11.84 -1.19 -10.66
CA GLU A 73 -11.29 -1.33 -12.02
C GLU A 73 -10.23 -0.27 -12.31
N LEU A 74 -10.53 0.99 -11.98
CA LEU A 74 -9.61 2.11 -12.20
C LEU A 74 -8.37 2.05 -11.29
N ILE A 75 -8.53 1.59 -10.06
CA ILE A 75 -7.39 1.34 -9.14
C ILE A 75 -6.47 0.26 -9.73
N ARG A 76 -7.05 -0.84 -10.23
CA ARG A 76 -6.29 -1.95 -10.84
C ARG A 76 -5.62 -1.57 -12.17
N GLY A 77 -6.19 -0.63 -12.91
CA GLY A 77 -5.64 -0.14 -14.18
C GLY A 77 -4.39 0.72 -14.05
N ARG A 78 -4.00 1.13 -12.86
CA ARG A 78 -2.84 1.98 -12.61
C ARG A 78 -1.68 1.19 -11.99
N ASP A 79 -0.50 1.28 -12.54
CA ASP A 79 0.69 0.57 -12.06
C ASP A 79 0.99 0.82 -10.58
N LYS A 80 0.82 2.05 -10.12
CA LYS A 80 1.10 2.46 -8.74
C LYS A 80 0.14 1.86 -7.71
N SER A 81 -1.11 1.60 -8.08
CA SER A 81 -2.17 1.17 -7.15
C SER A 81 -2.72 -0.23 -7.42
N ARG A 82 -2.30 -0.88 -8.51
CA ARG A 82 -2.85 -2.18 -8.92
C ARG A 82 -2.77 -3.28 -7.86
N ASP A 83 -1.73 -3.25 -7.02
CA ASP A 83 -1.47 -4.29 -6.04
C ASP A 83 -2.03 -3.98 -4.65
N ILE A 84 -2.68 -2.82 -4.46
CA ILE A 84 -3.27 -2.45 -3.18
C ILE A 84 -4.47 -3.37 -2.91
N PRO A 85 -4.53 -4.06 -1.75
CA PRO A 85 -5.66 -4.89 -1.37
C PRO A 85 -6.96 -4.08 -1.30
N ILE A 86 -8.05 -4.62 -1.83
CA ILE A 86 -9.38 -4.02 -1.79
C ILE A 86 -10.32 -4.96 -1.05
N ILE A 87 -10.98 -4.44 -0.02
CA ILE A 87 -12.09 -5.09 0.68
C ILE A 87 -13.36 -4.32 0.32
N PHE A 88 -14.31 -4.99 -0.32
CA PHE A 88 -15.61 -4.40 -0.60
C PHE A 88 -16.52 -4.45 0.62
N LEU A 89 -17.23 -3.34 0.85
CA LEU A 89 -18.30 -3.25 1.82
C LEU A 89 -19.63 -3.28 1.08
N THR A 90 -20.50 -4.23 1.37
CA THR A 90 -21.75 -4.41 0.64
C THR A 90 -22.93 -4.65 1.55
N ALA A 91 -24.07 -4.07 1.21
CA ALA A 91 -25.33 -4.29 1.92
C ALA A 91 -26.00 -5.63 1.57
N ASN A 92 -25.58 -6.32 0.51
CA ASN A 92 -26.27 -7.50 0.00
C ASN A 92 -25.30 -8.60 -0.45
N THR A 93 -25.59 -9.83 0.02
CA THR A 93 -24.87 -11.06 -0.37
C THR A 93 -25.52 -11.79 -1.56
N THR A 94 -26.70 -11.37 -2.02
CA THR A 94 -27.50 -12.15 -2.97
C THR A 94 -27.18 -11.89 -4.44
N GLY A 95 -26.30 -10.95 -4.74
CA GLY A 95 -25.88 -10.67 -6.10
C GLY A 95 -24.60 -11.43 -6.47
N ASN A 96 -24.67 -12.72 -6.78
CA ASN A 96 -23.51 -13.51 -7.23
C ASN A 96 -22.70 -12.85 -8.37
N ALA A 97 -23.36 -12.05 -9.23
CA ALA A 97 -22.70 -11.34 -10.32
C ALA A 97 -21.74 -10.24 -9.83
N HIS A 98 -22.11 -9.48 -8.80
CA HIS A 98 -21.24 -8.44 -8.22
C HIS A 98 -20.07 -9.05 -7.48
N LEU A 99 -20.29 -10.13 -6.73
CA LEU A 99 -19.24 -10.87 -6.03
C LEU A 99 -18.22 -11.45 -7.03
N SER A 100 -18.69 -12.14 -8.07
CA SER A 100 -17.85 -12.69 -9.13
C SER A 100 -17.03 -11.62 -9.83
N ARG A 101 -17.63 -10.48 -10.16
CA ARG A 101 -16.94 -9.36 -10.80
C ARG A 101 -15.86 -8.76 -9.88
N GLY A 102 -16.17 -8.58 -8.60
CA GLY A 102 -15.19 -8.08 -7.65
C GLY A 102 -14.00 -9.01 -7.49
N TYR A 103 -14.21 -10.33 -7.41
CA TYR A 103 -13.11 -11.29 -7.38
C TYR A 103 -12.30 -11.30 -8.68
N SER A 104 -12.95 -11.17 -9.83
CA SER A 104 -12.25 -11.06 -11.13
C SER A 104 -11.41 -9.79 -11.23
N LEU A 105 -11.77 -8.73 -10.49
CA LEU A 105 -11.01 -7.50 -10.37
C LEU A 105 -9.87 -7.59 -9.33
N GLY A 106 -9.64 -8.76 -8.75
CA GLY A 106 -8.60 -8.98 -7.76
C GLY A 106 -8.94 -8.41 -6.38
N ALA A 107 -10.24 -8.28 -6.03
CA ALA A 107 -10.63 -8.04 -4.66
C ALA A 107 -10.19 -9.19 -3.77
N VAL A 108 -9.67 -8.85 -2.61
CA VAL A 108 -9.16 -9.87 -1.67
C VAL A 108 -10.25 -10.35 -0.73
N ASP A 109 -11.30 -9.55 -0.49
CA ASP A 109 -12.35 -9.91 0.43
C ASP A 109 -13.61 -9.03 0.31
N TYR A 110 -14.66 -9.46 0.98
CA TYR A 110 -15.96 -8.77 1.14
C TYR A 110 -16.37 -8.74 2.60
N ILE A 111 -16.98 -7.65 3.02
CA ILE A 111 -17.64 -7.53 4.33
C ILE A 111 -19.08 -7.09 4.09
N VAL A 112 -20.01 -7.84 4.66
CA VAL A 112 -21.45 -7.56 4.54
C VAL A 112 -21.88 -6.61 5.64
N LYS A 113 -22.65 -5.58 5.27
CA LYS A 113 -23.30 -4.68 6.23
C LYS A 113 -24.55 -5.36 6.84
N PRO A 114 -24.82 -5.20 8.15
CA PRO A 114 -24.10 -4.37 9.12
C PRO A 114 -22.72 -4.94 9.48
N ILE A 115 -21.73 -4.05 9.56
CA ILE A 115 -20.33 -4.45 9.78
C ILE A 115 -20.11 -4.88 11.22
N ASP A 116 -19.61 -6.11 11.41
CA ASP A 116 -19.09 -6.56 12.70
C ASP A 116 -17.72 -5.92 12.96
N PRO A 117 -17.58 -5.12 14.04
CA PRO A 117 -16.32 -4.45 14.32
C PRO A 117 -15.11 -5.37 14.52
N ALA A 118 -15.33 -6.56 15.11
CA ALA A 118 -14.27 -7.52 15.35
C ALA A 118 -13.76 -8.14 14.03
N ILE A 119 -14.68 -8.47 13.13
CA ILE A 119 -14.36 -9.01 11.80
C ILE A 119 -13.61 -7.94 10.98
N LEU A 120 -14.09 -6.70 10.95
CA LEU A 120 -13.42 -5.63 10.22
C LEU A 120 -12.01 -5.39 10.73
N ARG A 121 -11.82 -5.25 12.05
CA ARG A 121 -10.48 -5.09 12.65
C ARG A 121 -9.55 -6.24 12.31
N SER A 122 -10.03 -7.46 12.42
CA SER A 122 -9.22 -8.66 12.13
C SER A 122 -8.73 -8.67 10.67
N LYS A 123 -9.64 -8.44 9.73
CA LYS A 123 -9.30 -8.42 8.28
C LYS A 123 -8.33 -7.29 7.94
N VAL A 124 -8.58 -6.09 8.42
CA VAL A 124 -7.72 -4.93 8.18
C VAL A 124 -6.33 -5.13 8.79
N ASN A 125 -6.25 -5.68 10.00
CA ASN A 125 -4.97 -5.92 10.68
C ASN A 125 -4.05 -6.86 9.88
N VAL A 126 -4.59 -7.86 9.20
CA VAL A 126 -3.79 -8.75 8.32
C VAL A 126 -3.06 -7.93 7.26
N PHE A 127 -3.75 -7.01 6.58
CA PHE A 127 -3.15 -6.18 5.53
C PHE A 127 -2.21 -5.12 6.07
N VAL A 128 -2.49 -4.56 7.24
CA VAL A 128 -1.58 -3.64 7.94
C VAL A 128 -0.26 -4.34 8.25
N GLU A 129 -0.29 -5.53 8.83
CA GLU A 129 0.92 -6.30 9.14
C GLU A 129 1.68 -6.74 7.89
N LEU A 130 0.96 -7.16 6.84
CA LEU A 130 1.57 -7.50 5.55
C LEU A 130 2.28 -6.29 4.92
N PHE A 131 1.66 -5.12 4.98
CA PHE A 131 2.23 -3.88 4.48
C PHE A 131 3.51 -3.48 5.24
N LYS A 132 3.49 -3.59 6.57
CA LYS A 132 4.68 -3.35 7.42
C LYS A 132 5.84 -4.25 7.02
N LYS A 133 5.58 -5.54 6.87
CA LYS A 133 6.60 -6.52 6.47
C LYS A 133 7.15 -6.23 5.07
N THR A 134 6.29 -5.90 4.12
CA THR A 134 6.71 -5.56 2.76
C THR A 134 7.58 -4.30 2.74
N ARG A 135 7.23 -3.27 3.50
CA ARG A 135 8.07 -2.07 3.65
C ARG A 135 9.44 -2.40 4.23
N GLU A 136 9.49 -3.24 5.26
CA GLU A 136 10.75 -3.63 5.90
C GLU A 136 11.65 -4.41 4.94
N VAL A 137 11.09 -5.38 4.20
CA VAL A 137 11.84 -6.14 3.20
C VAL A 137 12.40 -5.23 2.10
N ARG A 138 11.59 -4.28 1.60
CA ARG A 138 12.04 -3.31 0.59
C ARG A 138 13.18 -2.43 1.11
N ARG A 139 13.06 -1.95 2.35
CA ARG A 139 14.10 -1.14 2.99
C ARG A 139 15.40 -1.91 3.14
N GLN A 140 15.34 -3.16 3.58
CA GLN A 140 16.51 -4.03 3.69
C GLN A 140 17.16 -4.31 2.33
N ALA A 141 16.35 -4.56 1.30
CA ALA A 141 16.85 -4.77 -0.07
C ALA A 141 17.59 -3.54 -0.61
N GLN A 142 17.05 -2.34 -0.41
CA GLN A 142 17.70 -1.07 -0.80
C GLN A 142 19.02 -0.85 -0.06
N LEU A 143 19.06 -1.14 1.24
CA LEU A 143 20.27 -1.02 2.04
C LEU A 143 21.36 -1.98 1.55
N LEU A 144 21.02 -3.23 1.27
CA LEU A 144 21.94 -4.22 0.71
C LEU A 144 22.47 -3.80 -0.66
N GLU A 145 21.63 -3.24 -1.51
CA GLU A 145 22.03 -2.74 -2.83
C GLU A 145 23.05 -1.60 -2.70
N GLN A 146 22.81 -0.64 -1.80
CA GLN A 146 23.75 0.43 -1.51
C GLN A 146 25.10 -0.11 -1.02
N GLN A 147 25.08 -1.05 -0.06
CA GLN A 147 26.31 -1.68 0.46
C GLN A 147 27.07 -2.42 -0.66
N ASN A 148 26.38 -3.12 -1.54
CA ASN A 148 27.01 -3.80 -2.67
C ASN A 148 27.68 -2.82 -3.64
N GLU A 149 27.04 -1.69 -3.95
CA GLU A 149 27.63 -0.65 -4.79
C GLU A 149 28.89 -0.02 -4.16
N GLU A 150 28.85 0.23 -2.85
CA GLU A 150 30.01 0.72 -2.10
C GLU A 150 31.19 -0.26 -2.15
N ILE A 151 30.91 -1.56 -1.94
CA ILE A 151 31.93 -2.63 -2.02
C ILE A 151 32.52 -2.72 -3.43
N LYS A 152 31.70 -2.67 -4.46
CA LYS A 152 32.17 -2.67 -5.85
C LYS A 152 33.09 -1.47 -6.16
N SER A 153 32.68 -0.27 -5.74
CA SER A 153 33.47 0.95 -5.91
C SER A 153 34.83 0.82 -5.20
N ALA A 154 34.84 0.40 -3.95
CA ALA A 154 36.08 0.21 -3.17
C ALA A 154 37.00 -0.83 -3.81
N ASN A 155 36.44 -1.93 -4.33
CA ASN A 155 37.24 -2.95 -5.02
C ASN A 155 37.85 -2.43 -6.33
N LEU A 156 37.11 -1.64 -7.09
CA LEU A 156 37.62 -1.02 -8.32
C LEU A 156 38.77 -0.03 -8.04
N GLU A 157 38.63 0.79 -7.01
CA GLU A 157 39.71 1.70 -6.58
C GLU A 157 40.95 0.93 -6.15
N ARG A 158 40.77 -0.15 -5.38
CA ARG A 158 41.87 -1.00 -4.98
C ARG A 158 42.59 -1.68 -6.14
N LEU A 159 41.84 -2.15 -7.14
CA LEU A 159 42.43 -2.71 -8.36
C LEU A 159 43.21 -1.68 -9.17
N ARG A 160 42.71 -0.45 -9.31
CA ARG A 160 43.42 0.65 -9.98
C ARG A 160 44.74 0.93 -9.28
N MET A 161 44.73 1.06 -7.95
CA MET A 161 45.92 1.28 -7.14
C MET A 161 46.97 0.19 -7.33
N LEU A 162 46.55 -1.09 -7.41
CA LEU A 162 47.45 -2.20 -7.64
C LEU A 162 48.06 -2.19 -9.04
N ILE A 163 47.30 -1.80 -10.04
CA ILE A 163 47.77 -1.66 -11.43
C ILE A 163 48.78 -0.53 -11.53
N ASP A 164 48.51 0.63 -10.93
CA ASP A 164 49.41 1.78 -10.95
C ASP A 164 50.73 1.47 -10.26
N LEU A 165 50.71 0.82 -9.08
CA LEU A 165 51.92 0.35 -8.38
C LEU A 165 52.70 -0.67 -9.23
N GLY A 166 52.00 -1.58 -9.93
CA GLY A 166 52.67 -2.52 -10.83
C GLY A 166 53.39 -1.83 -12.00
N HIS A 167 52.80 -0.77 -12.53
CA HIS A 167 53.43 0.03 -13.62
C HIS A 167 54.65 0.81 -13.10
N GLU A 168 54.56 1.41 -11.91
CA GLU A 168 55.72 2.13 -11.29
C GLU A 168 56.89 1.17 -11.08
N LEU A 169 56.65 -0.01 -10.51
CA LEU A 169 57.73 -1.00 -10.27
C LEU A 169 58.34 -1.55 -11.58
N ALA A 170 57.56 -1.62 -12.64
CA ALA A 170 58.09 -2.06 -13.96
C ALA A 170 58.89 -0.97 -14.67
N ALA A 171 58.69 0.32 -14.37
CA ALA A 171 59.43 1.43 -14.96
C ALA A 171 60.78 1.69 -14.32
N GLU A 172 61.05 1.13 -13.14
CA GLU A 172 62.34 1.28 -12.40
C GLU A 172 63.37 0.21 -12.78
N HIS A 173 63.07 -0.69 -13.71
CA HIS A 173 64.00 -1.73 -14.19
C HIS A 173 64.25 -1.54 -15.70
#